data_a1b67ba661fee4300dad91b5ba0b9e74
#
_entry.id   a1b67ba661fee4300dad91b5ba0b9e74
#
_cell.length_a   1.000
_cell.length_b   1.000
_cell.length_c   1.000
_cell.angle_alpha   90.00
_cell.angle_beta   90.00
_cell.angle_gamma   90.00
#
_symmetry.space_group_name_H-M   'P 1'
#
loop_
_entity.id
_entity.type
_entity.pdbx_description
1 polymer ?
#
loop_
_entity_poly.entity_id
_entity_poly.type
_entity_poly.pdbx_seq_one_letter_code
_entity_poly.pdbx_strand_id
1 'polypeptide(L)' 'MRSRTAKWFICKIKYDKVQEDGIQKKVTESYVVDALSFTEAETRIIEEMQSYISGEFEVVNIDLSLIHI' A
#
# COMPACT_ATOMS: atom_id res chain seq x y z
N MET A 1 26.70 1.80 -6.92
CA MET A 1 26.13 2.23 -6.94
C MET A 1 25.14 2.59 -6.58
N ARG A 2 24.79 3.20 -6.35
CA ARG A 2 23.84 3.57 -6.14
C ARG A 2 23.32 4.63 -6.22
N SER A 3 23.27 5.07 -6.50
CA SER A 3 22.80 6.39 -6.61
C SER A 3 21.38 6.54 -7.00
N ARG A 4 20.61 5.58 -6.65
CA ARG A 4 19.20 5.67 -6.84
C ARG A 4 18.60 6.69 -5.90
N THR A 5 17.67 7.45 -6.41
CA THR A 5 16.96 8.43 -5.60
C THR A 5 15.55 7.95 -5.34
N ALA A 6 15.43 6.70 -4.97
CA ALA A 6 14.13 6.15 -4.63
C ALA A 6 13.54 6.91 -3.46
N LYS A 7 12.25 7.11 -3.50
CA LYS A 7 11.52 7.83 -2.48
C LYS A 7 10.58 6.89 -1.77
N TRP A 8 10.18 7.27 -0.57
CA TRP A 8 9.23 6.48 0.20
C TRP A 8 7.84 7.04 0.00
N PHE A 9 6.89 6.16 -0.27
CA PHE A 9 5.50 6.53 -0.46
C PHE A 9 4.65 5.82 0.58
N ILE A 10 3.67 6.54 1.11
CA ILE A 10 2.71 5.98 2.05
C ILE A 10 1.44 5.70 1.26
N CYS A 11 1.07 4.43 1.20
CA CYS A 11 -0.07 3.97 0.41
C CYS A 11 -1.17 3.53 1.36
N LYS A 12 -2.36 4.10 1.19
CA LYS A 12 -3.51 3.73 2.01
C LYS A 12 -4.38 2.77 1.23
N ILE A 13 -4.65 1.62 1.81
CA ILE A 13 -5.39 0.53 1.20
C ILE A 13 -6.65 0.29 1.99
N LYS A 14 -7.76 0.21 1.29
CA LYS A 14 -9.07 -0.04 1.91
C LYS A 14 -9.57 -1.40 1.43
N TYR A 15 -9.97 -2.26 2.36
CA TYR A 15 -10.45 -3.58 2.02
C TYR A 15 -11.37 -4.11 3.12
N ASP A 16 -12.08 -5.18 2.81
CA ASP A 16 -12.96 -5.82 3.78
C ASP A 16 -12.19 -6.89 4.52
N LYS A 17 -12.14 -6.75 5.83
CA LYS A 17 -11.44 -7.70 6.68
C LYS A 17 -12.49 -8.55 7.42
N VAL A 18 -12.31 -9.86 7.35
CA VAL A 18 -13.20 -10.79 8.06
C VAL A 18 -12.72 -10.91 9.48
N GLN A 19 -13.60 -10.63 10.43
CA GLN A 19 -13.28 -10.72 11.84
C GLN A 19 -13.55 -12.13 12.37
N GLU A 20 -13.16 -12.36 13.63
CA GLU A 20 -13.28 -13.67 14.23
C GLU A 20 -14.74 -14.15 14.29
N ASP A 21 -15.67 -13.23 14.44
CA ASP A 21 -17.08 -13.56 14.50
C ASP A 21 -17.71 -13.74 13.12
N GLY A 22 -16.91 -13.69 12.06
CA GLY A 22 -17.41 -13.86 10.70
C GLY A 22 -17.94 -12.59 10.07
N ILE A 23 -17.97 -11.49 10.78
CA ILE A 23 -18.47 -10.24 10.26
C ILE A 23 -17.37 -9.54 9.47
N GLN A 24 -17.71 -9.08 8.27
CA GLN A 24 -16.78 -8.33 7.45
C GLN A 24 -16.83 -6.87 7.84
N LYS A 25 -15.66 -6.27 7.97
CA LYS A 25 -15.54 -4.87 8.32
C LYS A 25 -14.57 -4.19 7.38
N LYS A 26 -14.97 -3.03 6.85
CA LYS A 26 -14.10 -2.26 5.97
C LYS A 26 -13.04 -1.57 6.82
N VAL A 27 -11.78 -1.78 6.44
CA VAL A 27 -10.67 -1.18 7.16
C VAL A 27 -9.76 -0.47 6.19
N THR A 28 -9.01 0.51 6.68
CA THR A 28 -8.01 1.21 5.92
C THR A 28 -6.67 1.05 6.62
N GLU A 29 -5.67 0.58 5.88
CA GLU A 29 -4.35 0.38 6.43
C GLU A 29 -3.33 1.11 5.58
N SER A 30 -2.25 1.54 6.22
CA SER A 30 -1.20 2.29 5.55
C SER A 30 0.04 1.42 5.41
N TYR A 31 0.65 1.47 4.24
CA TYR A 31 1.86 0.73 3.92
C TYR A 31 2.87 1.67 3.31
N VAL A 32 4.14 1.36 3.50
CA VAL A 32 5.23 2.16 2.96
C VAL A 32 5.92 1.36 1.88
N VAL A 33 6.08 1.98 0.71
CA VAL A 33 6.81 1.36 -0.39
C VAL A 33 7.86 2.33 -0.90
N ASP A 34 8.98 1.80 -1.38
CA ASP A 34 9.98 2.61 -2.04
C ASP A 34 9.77 2.52 -3.55
N ALA A 35 9.85 3.65 -4.20
CA ALA A 35 9.60 3.72 -5.62
C ALA A 35 10.21 5.00 -6.19
N LEU A 36 10.37 5.03 -7.49
CA LEU A 36 10.93 6.19 -8.18
C LEU A 36 9.84 7.18 -8.56
N SER A 37 8.58 6.74 -8.58
CA SER A 37 7.48 7.60 -8.98
C SER A 37 6.19 7.10 -8.33
N PHE A 38 5.16 7.93 -8.39
CA PHE A 38 3.83 7.54 -7.91
C PHE A 38 3.30 6.33 -8.67
N THR A 39 3.51 6.29 -9.98
CA THR A 39 3.04 5.17 -10.79
C THR A 39 3.70 3.87 -10.34
N GLU A 40 4.99 3.91 -10.09
CA GLU A 40 5.69 2.71 -9.63
C GLU A 40 5.21 2.31 -8.24
N ALA A 41 4.98 3.30 -7.37
CA ALA A 41 4.48 2.99 -6.02
C ALA A 41 3.13 2.30 -6.09
N GLU A 42 2.25 2.79 -6.96
CA GLU A 42 0.94 2.17 -7.12
C GLU A 42 1.06 0.73 -7.61
N THR A 43 1.90 0.51 -8.62
CA THR A 43 2.10 -0.84 -9.14
C THR A 43 2.64 -1.77 -8.07
N ARG A 44 3.63 -1.30 -7.30
CA ARG A 44 4.23 -2.12 -6.26
C ARG A 44 3.24 -2.47 -5.16
N ILE A 45 2.44 -1.48 -4.71
CA ILE A 45 1.52 -1.76 -3.63
C ILE A 45 0.41 -2.69 -4.08
N ILE A 46 -0.05 -2.57 -5.32
CA ILE A 46 -1.07 -3.46 -5.84
C ILE A 46 -0.55 -4.89 -5.88
N GLU A 47 0.66 -5.09 -6.38
CA GLU A 47 1.24 -6.43 -6.45
C GLU A 47 1.42 -7.04 -5.07
N GLU A 48 1.90 -6.23 -4.11
CA GLU A 48 2.08 -6.70 -2.75
C GLU A 48 0.75 -7.10 -2.11
N MET A 49 -0.26 -6.26 -2.30
CA MET A 49 -1.56 -6.52 -1.67
C MET A 49 -2.28 -7.69 -2.31
N GLN A 50 -2.06 -7.96 -3.59
CA GLN A 50 -2.70 -9.10 -4.24
C GLN A 50 -2.27 -10.42 -3.64
N SER A 51 -1.05 -10.51 -3.15
CA SER A 51 -0.59 -11.73 -2.49
C SER A 51 -0.94 -11.77 -1.01
N TYR A 52 -1.36 -10.65 -0.45
CA TYR A 52 -1.62 -10.52 0.97
C TYR A 52 -3.11 -10.52 1.28
N ILE A 53 -3.92 -9.90 0.43
CA ILE A 53 -5.36 -9.78 0.60
C ILE A 53 -6.03 -10.69 -0.41
N SER A 54 -6.87 -11.59 0.08
CA SER A 54 -7.50 -12.59 -0.79
C SER A 54 -8.73 -12.05 -1.49
N GLY A 55 -9.22 -10.89 -1.13
CA GLY A 55 -10.40 -10.30 -1.75
C GLY A 55 -10.07 -9.05 -2.52
N GLU A 56 -11.08 -8.27 -2.76
CA GLU A 56 -10.91 -6.99 -3.43
C GLU A 56 -10.38 -5.95 -2.46
N PHE A 57 -9.60 -5.04 -3.00
CA PHE A 57 -9.10 -3.93 -2.23
C PHE A 57 -8.97 -2.71 -3.13
N GLU A 58 -8.82 -1.56 -2.51
CA GLU A 58 -8.76 -0.29 -3.23
C GLU A 58 -7.60 0.53 -2.69
N VAL A 59 -6.81 1.09 -3.61
CA VAL A 59 -5.78 2.06 -3.24
C VAL A 59 -6.46 3.42 -3.17
N VAL A 60 -6.65 3.94 -1.96
CA VAL A 60 -7.42 5.16 -1.78
C VAL A 60 -6.53 6.40 -1.78
N ASN A 61 -5.23 6.23 -1.48
CA ASN A 61 -4.34 7.38 -1.44
C ASN A 61 -2.90 6.93 -1.50
N ILE A 62 -2.06 7.74 -2.17
CA ILE A 62 -0.61 7.53 -2.19
C ILE A 62 0.02 8.89 -1.96
N ASP A 63 0.79 9.01 -0.89
CA ASP A 63 1.47 10.25 -0.54
C ASP A 63 2.97 10.04 -0.51
N LEU A 64 3.69 11.06 -0.94
CA LEU A 64 5.14 11.06 -0.82
C LEU A 64 5.50 11.30 0.63
N SER A 65 6.30 10.41 1.20
CA SER A 65 6.76 10.57 2.57
C SER A 65 7.98 11.48 2.59
N LEU A 66 7.99 12.40 3.53
CA LEU A 66 9.13 13.26 3.73
C LEU A 66 10.07 12.74 4.82
N ILE A 67 9.75 11.58 5.36
CA ILE A 67 10.56 10.98 6.42
C ILE A 67 11.58 10.06 5.77
N HIS A 68 12.83 10.24 6.15
CA HIS A 68 13.89 9.34 5.71
C HIS A 68 13.95 8.14 6.63
N ILE A 69 13.92 7.00 6.02
CA ILE A 69 13.96 5.74 6.76
C ILE A 69 15.28 5.03 6.49
#